data_89218e15f2c434cde3c93727b17ca617
#
_entry.id   89218e15f2c434cde3c93727b17ca617
#
_cell.length_a   1.000
_cell.length_b   1.000
_cell.length_c   1.000
_cell.angle_alpha   90.00
_cell.angle_beta   90.00
_cell.angle_gamma   90.00
#
_symmetry.space_group_name_H-M   'P 1'
#
loop_
_entity.id
_entity.type
_entity.pdbx_description
1 polymer ?
#
loop_
_entity_poly.entity_id
_entity_poly.type
_entity_poly.pdbx_seq_one_letter_code
_entity_poly.pdbx_strand_id
1 'polypeptide(L)'
;AWHLETIEEKNLPVDEINAYNHMAIYLRWCMEHDLVGEEFLAEYGAVVEKVKADPANVDLREFIRDELDGQLVGPLFNKIGRAFASYYYGEADSPYFPGDIDNYALEYFGSEQYYSDKFQDEAYLFIPFDENYYQAMAKVMEKRFVNWQGQSFDEATLEPSEVAQAIMEYLDCECT
;
A
#
# COMPACT_ATOMS: atom_id res chain seq x y z
N ALA A 1 -5.06 1.73 13.99
CA ALA A 1 -4.15 1.86 12.84
C ALA A 1 -3.03 2.83 13.19
N TRP A 2 -1.80 2.46 12.95
CA TRP A 2 -0.63 3.27 13.32
C TRP A 2 -0.67 4.68 12.72
N HIS A 3 -1.00 4.80 11.44
CA HIS A 3 -1.10 6.13 10.81
C HIS A 3 -2.25 6.96 11.37
N LEU A 4 -3.33 6.33 11.78
CA LEU A 4 -4.43 7.00 12.44
C LEU A 4 -4.01 7.54 13.81
N GLU A 5 -3.32 6.72 14.60
CA GLU A 5 -2.75 7.12 15.88
C GLU A 5 -1.77 8.29 15.70
N THR A 6 -0.93 8.24 14.67
CA THR A 6 0.00 9.34 14.35
C THR A 6 -0.74 10.65 14.07
N ILE A 7 -1.80 10.59 13.28
CA ILE A 7 -2.63 11.78 12.98
C ILE A 7 -3.21 12.36 14.28
N GLU A 8 -3.74 11.50 15.14
CA GLU A 8 -4.34 11.91 16.40
C GLU A 8 -3.30 12.46 17.38
N GLU A 9 -2.21 11.72 17.62
CA GLU A 9 -1.16 12.11 18.57
C GLU A 9 -0.47 13.42 18.19
N LYS A 10 -0.19 13.62 16.90
CA LYS A 10 0.46 14.83 16.41
C LYS A 10 -0.54 15.94 16.08
N ASN A 11 -1.83 15.66 16.21
CA ASN A 11 -2.91 16.58 15.87
C ASN A 11 -2.71 17.18 14.48
N LEU A 12 -2.47 16.32 13.49
CA LEU A 12 -2.20 16.76 12.11
C LEU A 12 -3.48 17.32 11.46
N PRO A 13 -3.40 18.45 10.73
CA PRO A 13 -4.56 19.05 10.07
C PRO A 13 -4.90 18.32 8.75
N VAL A 14 -5.07 17.01 8.81
CA VAL A 14 -5.44 16.16 7.67
C VAL A 14 -6.63 15.31 8.05
N ASP A 15 -7.42 14.91 7.05
CA ASP A 15 -8.53 13.99 7.25
C ASP A 15 -8.01 12.63 7.73
N GLU A 16 -8.66 12.03 8.72
CA GLU A 16 -8.29 10.73 9.27
C GLU A 16 -8.27 9.62 8.22
N ILE A 17 -9.09 9.74 7.17
CA ILE A 17 -9.11 8.77 6.08
C ILE A 17 -7.75 8.66 5.37
N ASN A 18 -6.92 9.71 5.43
CA ASN A 18 -5.58 9.71 4.85
C ASN A 18 -4.65 8.66 5.49
N ALA A 19 -4.98 8.18 6.68
CA ALA A 19 -4.27 7.06 7.29
C ALA A 19 -4.26 5.79 6.42
N TYR A 20 -5.22 5.68 5.51
CA TYR A 20 -5.38 4.51 4.63
C TYR A 20 -4.86 4.74 3.20
N ASN A 21 -4.25 5.89 2.92
CA ASN A 21 -3.81 6.25 1.56
C ASN A 21 -2.88 5.20 0.94
N HIS A 22 -1.83 4.84 1.64
CA HIS A 22 -0.83 3.90 1.10
C HIS A 22 -1.40 2.50 0.90
N MET A 23 -2.27 2.05 1.79
CA MET A 23 -2.95 0.76 1.64
C MET A 23 -3.88 0.76 0.43
N ALA A 24 -4.61 1.85 0.21
CA ALA A 24 -5.50 1.99 -0.94
C ALA A 24 -4.72 1.99 -2.27
N ILE A 25 -3.57 2.65 -2.31
CA ILE A 25 -2.69 2.63 -3.49
C ILE A 25 -2.22 1.20 -3.77
N TYR A 26 -1.74 0.50 -2.75
CA TYR A 26 -1.23 -0.86 -2.90
C TYR A 26 -2.33 -1.83 -3.34
N LEU A 27 -3.49 -1.79 -2.70
CA LEU A 27 -4.61 -2.66 -3.02
C LEU A 27 -5.12 -2.43 -4.45
N ARG A 28 -5.28 -1.17 -4.86
CA ARG A 28 -5.67 -0.86 -6.23
C ARG A 28 -4.69 -1.42 -7.25
N TRP A 29 -3.41 -1.24 -7.01
CA TRP A 29 -2.37 -1.76 -7.89
C TRP A 29 -2.44 -3.29 -7.98
N CYS A 30 -2.63 -3.98 -6.87
CA CYS A 30 -2.80 -5.43 -6.86
C CYS A 30 -4.06 -5.87 -7.60
N MET A 31 -5.16 -5.15 -7.46
CA MET A 31 -6.40 -5.43 -8.22
C MET A 31 -6.16 -5.31 -9.73
N GLU A 32 -5.48 -4.26 -10.15
CA GLU A 32 -5.20 -4.00 -11.58
C GLU A 32 -4.20 -5.00 -12.19
N HIS A 33 -3.38 -5.64 -11.36
CA HIS A 33 -2.36 -6.62 -11.78
C HIS A 33 -2.75 -8.08 -11.48
N ASP A 34 -4.03 -8.33 -11.14
CA ASP A 34 -4.56 -9.66 -10.86
C ASP A 34 -3.77 -10.41 -9.77
N LEU A 35 -3.40 -9.68 -8.70
CA LEU A 35 -2.65 -10.20 -7.57
C LEU A 35 -3.51 -10.46 -6.33
N VAL A 36 -4.82 -10.27 -6.42
CA VAL A 36 -5.76 -10.59 -5.35
C VAL A 36 -6.18 -12.06 -5.39
N GLY A 37 -6.55 -12.60 -4.24
CA GLY A 37 -6.86 -14.02 -4.09
C GLY A 37 -8.25 -14.40 -4.58
N GLU A 38 -8.48 -15.72 -4.75
CA GLU A 38 -9.76 -16.25 -5.21
C GLU A 38 -10.89 -15.94 -4.24
N GLU A 39 -10.67 -16.07 -2.94
CA GLU A 39 -11.66 -15.79 -1.92
C GLU A 39 -12.04 -14.30 -1.92
N PHE A 40 -11.06 -13.43 -2.07
CA PHE A 40 -11.30 -12.00 -2.20
C PHE A 40 -12.17 -11.70 -3.43
N LEU A 41 -11.84 -12.30 -4.57
CA LEU A 41 -12.62 -12.12 -5.80
C LEU A 41 -14.04 -12.67 -5.68
N ALA A 42 -14.22 -13.79 -4.95
CA ALA A 42 -15.54 -14.35 -4.72
C ALA A 42 -16.44 -13.41 -3.90
N GLU A 43 -15.87 -12.72 -2.92
CA GLU A 43 -16.61 -11.81 -2.05
C GLU A 43 -16.72 -10.39 -2.60
N TYR A 44 -15.62 -9.87 -3.18
CA TYR A 44 -15.49 -8.46 -3.59
C TYR A 44 -15.20 -8.28 -5.08
N GLY A 45 -15.49 -9.27 -5.90
CA GLY A 45 -15.24 -9.18 -7.35
C GLY A 45 -15.89 -7.98 -8.02
N ALA A 46 -17.07 -7.58 -7.56
CA ALA A 46 -17.77 -6.39 -8.09
C ALA A 46 -16.98 -5.10 -7.80
N VAL A 47 -16.35 -5.01 -6.65
CA VAL A 47 -15.48 -3.86 -6.30
C VAL A 47 -14.26 -3.83 -7.21
N VAL A 48 -13.63 -4.99 -7.45
CA VAL A 48 -12.48 -5.12 -8.35
C VAL A 48 -12.82 -4.65 -9.77
N GLU A 49 -13.94 -5.12 -10.29
CA GLU A 49 -14.42 -4.71 -11.63
C GLU A 49 -14.68 -3.20 -11.71
N LYS A 50 -15.28 -2.63 -10.66
CA LYS A 50 -15.54 -1.20 -10.61
C LYS A 50 -14.26 -0.38 -10.54
N VAL A 51 -13.26 -0.83 -9.76
CA VAL A 51 -11.94 -0.19 -9.69
C VAL A 51 -11.27 -0.19 -11.07
N LYS A 52 -11.32 -1.31 -11.78
CA LYS A 52 -10.75 -1.40 -13.13
C LYS A 52 -11.46 -0.52 -14.16
N ALA A 53 -12.80 -0.42 -14.06
CA ALA A 53 -13.61 0.30 -15.03
C ALA A 53 -13.73 1.80 -14.71
N ASP A 54 -13.85 2.17 -13.45
CA ASP A 54 -14.17 3.53 -13.02
C ASP A 54 -13.55 3.84 -11.65
N PRO A 55 -12.20 3.89 -11.57
CA PRO A 55 -11.51 4.05 -10.31
C PRO A 55 -11.81 5.39 -9.61
N ALA A 56 -12.17 6.43 -10.36
CA ALA A 56 -12.49 7.74 -9.79
C ALA A 56 -13.71 7.72 -8.87
N ASN A 57 -14.62 6.76 -9.05
CA ASN A 57 -15.84 6.63 -8.26
C ASN A 57 -15.76 5.56 -7.19
N VAL A 58 -14.55 5.07 -6.86
CA VAL A 58 -14.31 4.11 -5.77
C VAL A 58 -13.26 4.67 -4.84
N ASP A 59 -13.62 4.91 -3.59
CA ASP A 59 -12.62 5.25 -2.57
C ASP A 59 -12.23 3.98 -1.80
N LEU A 60 -11.09 3.39 -2.17
CA LEU A 60 -10.59 2.18 -1.52
C LEU A 60 -10.15 2.42 -0.07
N ARG A 61 -9.92 3.66 0.33
CA ARG A 61 -9.63 3.97 1.74
C ARG A 61 -10.85 3.67 2.61
N GLU A 62 -12.03 4.09 2.17
CA GLU A 62 -13.29 3.77 2.85
C GLU A 62 -13.57 2.27 2.82
N PHE A 63 -13.33 1.62 1.68
CA PHE A 63 -13.48 0.17 1.53
C PHE A 63 -12.61 -0.59 2.52
N ILE A 64 -11.33 -0.22 2.65
CA ILE A 64 -10.40 -0.85 3.59
C ILE A 64 -10.87 -0.64 5.03
N ARG A 65 -11.26 0.59 5.37
CA ARG A 65 -11.75 0.92 6.72
C ARG A 65 -12.99 0.12 7.09
N ASP A 66 -13.98 0.07 6.19
CA ASP A 66 -15.32 -0.42 6.50
C ASP A 66 -15.51 -1.91 6.23
N GLU A 67 -14.86 -2.46 5.19
CA GLU A 67 -15.04 -3.85 4.79
C GLU A 67 -13.87 -4.75 5.16
N LEU A 68 -12.67 -4.20 5.34
CA LEU A 68 -11.46 -4.97 5.64
C LEU A 68 -10.91 -4.69 7.05
N ASP A 69 -11.71 -4.06 7.91
CA ASP A 69 -11.30 -3.70 9.28
C ASP A 69 -10.01 -2.87 9.37
N GLY A 70 -9.73 -2.09 8.33
CA GLY A 70 -8.54 -1.25 8.26
C GLY A 70 -7.23 -1.98 8.02
N GLN A 71 -7.28 -3.22 7.50
CA GLN A 71 -6.11 -4.09 7.35
C GLN A 71 -5.99 -4.66 5.93
N LEU A 72 -4.75 -4.89 5.51
CA LEU A 72 -4.45 -5.73 4.35
C LEU A 72 -3.77 -7.00 4.84
N VAL A 73 -4.50 -8.11 4.83
CA VAL A 73 -4.02 -9.40 5.34
C VAL A 73 -3.60 -10.32 4.19
N GLY A 74 -2.66 -11.22 4.47
CA GLY A 74 -2.11 -12.14 3.48
C GLY A 74 -3.15 -12.88 2.63
N PRO A 75 -4.23 -13.43 3.21
CA PRO A 75 -5.26 -14.13 2.45
C PRO A 75 -6.01 -13.30 1.41
N LEU A 76 -5.92 -11.97 1.46
CA LEU A 76 -6.50 -11.10 0.41
C LEU A 76 -5.78 -11.24 -0.92
N PHE A 77 -4.55 -11.70 -0.92
CA PHE A 77 -3.68 -11.76 -2.09
C PHE A 77 -3.49 -13.21 -2.55
N ASN A 78 -3.25 -13.37 -3.86
CA ASN A 78 -2.83 -14.66 -4.38
C ASN A 78 -1.37 -14.94 -4.00
N LYS A 79 -0.85 -16.10 -4.39
CA LYS A 79 0.50 -16.55 -4.07
C LYS A 79 1.58 -15.55 -4.50
N ILE A 80 1.49 -15.06 -5.74
CA ILE A 80 2.44 -14.08 -6.28
C ILE A 80 2.31 -12.75 -5.54
N GLY A 81 1.08 -12.30 -5.28
CA GLY A 81 0.82 -11.07 -4.55
C GLY A 81 1.40 -11.10 -3.14
N ARG A 82 1.24 -12.22 -2.43
CA ARG A 82 1.83 -12.39 -1.08
C ARG A 82 3.35 -12.36 -1.13
N ALA A 83 3.96 -13.08 -2.09
CA ALA A 83 5.40 -13.14 -2.23
C ALA A 83 5.98 -11.76 -2.57
N PHE A 84 5.34 -11.02 -3.47
CA PHE A 84 5.75 -9.66 -3.80
C PHE A 84 5.61 -8.71 -2.61
N ALA A 85 4.50 -8.77 -1.89
CA ALA A 85 4.30 -7.95 -0.69
C ALA A 85 5.40 -8.21 0.35
N SER A 86 5.77 -9.47 0.57
CA SER A 86 6.86 -9.82 1.48
C SER A 86 8.19 -9.22 1.05
N TYR A 87 8.47 -9.20 -0.25
CA TYR A 87 9.67 -8.58 -0.80
C TYR A 87 9.62 -7.05 -0.66
N TYR A 88 8.50 -6.45 -1.00
CA TYR A 88 8.39 -4.99 -1.13
C TYR A 88 8.18 -4.28 0.21
N TYR A 89 7.50 -4.92 1.15
CA TYR A 89 7.34 -4.39 2.50
C TYR A 89 8.40 -4.88 3.48
N GLY A 90 9.16 -5.90 3.12
CA GLY A 90 9.77 -6.80 4.08
C GLY A 90 11.00 -6.30 4.80
N GLU A 91 11.90 -5.54 4.20
CA GLU A 91 13.14 -5.15 4.85
C GLU A 91 13.69 -3.82 4.35
N ALA A 92 14.33 -3.07 5.25
CA ALA A 92 14.85 -1.74 4.99
C ALA A 92 15.96 -1.68 3.92
N ASP A 93 16.66 -2.77 3.67
CA ASP A 93 17.77 -2.84 2.70
C ASP A 93 17.34 -3.28 1.30
N SER A 94 16.08 -3.71 1.13
CA SER A 94 15.49 -4.03 -0.18
C SER A 94 14.58 -2.89 -0.64
N PRO A 95 14.11 -2.92 -1.90
CA PRO A 95 13.04 -2.01 -2.29
C PRO A 95 11.92 -2.05 -1.26
N TYR A 96 11.42 -0.89 -0.83
CA TYR A 96 10.59 -0.79 0.34
C TYR A 96 9.45 0.20 0.07
N PHE A 97 8.22 -0.30 0.12
CA PHE A 97 7.06 0.49 -0.27
C PHE A 97 6.87 1.76 0.58
N PRO A 98 6.93 1.69 1.92
CA PRO A 98 6.86 2.92 2.72
C PRO A 98 7.96 3.93 2.39
N GLY A 99 9.16 3.45 2.05
CA GLY A 99 10.25 4.31 1.60
C GLY A 99 9.96 4.99 0.26
N ASP A 100 9.34 4.28 -0.67
CA ASP A 100 8.94 4.86 -1.95
C ASP A 100 7.82 5.89 -1.80
N ILE A 101 6.88 5.68 -0.89
CA ILE A 101 5.86 6.66 -0.52
C ILE A 101 6.51 7.94 0.03
N ASP A 102 7.47 7.78 0.92
CA ASP A 102 8.15 8.91 1.56
C ASP A 102 9.04 9.66 0.57
N ASN A 103 9.73 8.95 -0.31
CA ASN A 103 10.51 9.55 -1.39
C ASN A 103 9.63 10.35 -2.35
N TYR A 104 8.43 9.86 -2.65
CA TYR A 104 7.48 10.62 -3.45
C TYR A 104 7.08 11.91 -2.75
N ALA A 105 6.85 11.88 -1.45
CA ALA A 105 6.54 13.07 -0.66
C ALA A 105 7.68 14.09 -0.72
N LEU A 106 8.92 13.63 -0.62
CA LEU A 106 10.11 14.49 -0.72
C LEU A 106 10.18 15.17 -2.11
N GLU A 107 9.94 14.43 -3.18
CA GLU A 107 9.91 14.98 -4.53
C GLU A 107 8.76 15.94 -4.75
N TYR A 108 7.58 15.59 -4.24
CA TYR A 108 6.35 16.38 -4.39
C TYR A 108 6.48 17.76 -3.73
N PHE A 109 6.94 17.80 -2.49
CA PHE A 109 7.04 19.04 -1.74
C PHE A 109 8.37 19.77 -1.90
N GLY A 110 9.44 19.06 -2.30
CA GLY A 110 10.81 19.55 -2.22
C GLY A 110 11.35 19.49 -0.81
N SER A 111 12.69 19.46 -0.67
CA SER A 111 13.35 19.25 0.62
C SER A 111 13.02 20.31 1.66
N GLU A 112 12.90 21.57 1.27
CA GLU A 112 12.56 22.66 2.21
C GLU A 112 11.22 22.45 2.89
N GLN A 113 10.17 22.16 2.12
CA GLN A 113 8.83 21.91 2.67
C GLN A 113 8.74 20.55 3.36
N TYR A 114 9.34 19.53 2.78
CA TYR A 114 9.31 18.17 3.34
C TYR A 114 9.82 18.14 4.77
N TYR A 115 10.90 18.86 5.07
CA TYR A 115 11.47 18.94 6.42
C TYR A 115 10.89 20.07 7.28
N SER A 116 9.86 20.77 6.80
CA SER A 116 9.26 21.84 7.57
C SER A 116 8.50 21.33 8.79
N ASP A 117 8.43 22.13 9.83
CA ASP A 117 7.77 21.77 11.10
C ASP A 117 6.26 21.50 10.93
N LYS A 118 5.63 22.08 9.91
CA LYS A 118 4.18 21.91 9.68
C LYS A 118 3.81 20.44 9.41
N PHE A 119 4.74 19.65 8.85
CA PHE A 119 4.48 18.25 8.54
C PHE A 119 4.83 17.31 9.70
N GLN A 120 5.59 17.75 10.68
CA GLN A 120 5.98 16.94 11.84
C GLN A 120 6.53 15.56 11.43
N ASP A 121 7.39 15.54 10.42
CA ASP A 121 7.99 14.34 9.80
C ASP A 121 6.99 13.40 9.09
N GLU A 122 5.77 13.86 8.85
CA GLU A 122 4.71 13.05 8.24
C GLU A 122 4.19 13.66 6.92
N ALA A 123 5.10 14.19 6.10
CA ALA A 123 4.75 14.88 4.85
C ALA A 123 3.88 14.03 3.92
N TYR A 124 4.08 12.71 3.88
CA TYR A 124 3.32 11.80 3.02
C TYR A 124 1.81 11.82 3.29
N LEU A 125 1.39 12.15 4.52
CA LEU A 125 -0.03 12.27 4.87
C LEU A 125 -0.69 13.53 4.31
N PHE A 126 0.09 14.49 3.85
CA PHE A 126 -0.39 15.77 3.30
C PHE A 126 -0.50 15.79 1.78
N ILE A 127 -0.07 14.73 1.10
CA ILE A 127 -0.18 14.64 -0.36
C ILE A 127 -1.66 14.46 -0.72
N PRO A 128 -2.19 15.25 -1.67
CA PRO A 128 -3.56 15.05 -2.14
C PRO A 128 -3.75 13.63 -2.67
N PHE A 129 -4.77 12.95 -2.16
CA PHE A 129 -5.09 11.60 -2.60
C PHE A 129 -5.93 11.65 -3.88
N ASP A 130 -5.23 11.69 -5.01
CA ASP A 130 -5.82 11.86 -6.33
C ASP A 130 -5.23 10.86 -7.33
N GLU A 131 -5.73 10.89 -8.55
CA GLU A 131 -5.27 10.00 -9.62
C GLU A 131 -3.79 10.24 -9.96
N ASN A 132 -3.30 11.48 -9.86
CA ASN A 132 -1.89 11.79 -10.12
C ASN A 132 -0.97 11.09 -9.12
N TYR A 133 -1.34 11.09 -7.85
CA TYR A 133 -0.61 10.40 -6.80
C TYR A 133 -0.57 8.89 -7.09
N TYR A 134 -1.72 8.30 -7.36
CA TYR A 134 -1.79 6.88 -7.68
C TYR A 134 -0.94 6.52 -8.91
N GLN A 135 -1.05 7.27 -10.00
CA GLN A 135 -0.31 6.98 -11.23
C GLN A 135 1.20 7.10 -11.02
N ALA A 136 1.65 8.08 -10.25
CA ALA A 136 3.06 8.22 -9.92
C ALA A 136 3.58 7.01 -9.13
N MET A 137 2.83 6.58 -8.12
CA MET A 137 3.19 5.41 -7.32
C MET A 137 3.08 4.12 -8.13
N ALA A 138 2.08 3.98 -8.99
CA ALA A 138 1.92 2.81 -9.84
C ALA A 138 3.13 2.58 -10.75
N LYS A 139 3.73 3.64 -11.27
CA LYS A 139 4.97 3.54 -12.08
C LYS A 139 6.14 3.00 -11.25
N VAL A 140 6.28 3.45 -10.03
CA VAL A 140 7.33 2.97 -9.12
C VAL A 140 7.09 1.48 -8.80
N MET A 141 5.87 1.13 -8.45
CA MET A 141 5.49 -0.24 -8.10
C MET A 141 5.68 -1.19 -9.26
N GLU A 142 5.30 -0.78 -10.47
CA GLU A 142 5.51 -1.56 -11.70
C GLU A 142 6.99 -1.87 -11.92
N LYS A 143 7.85 -0.89 -11.75
CA LYS A 143 9.29 -1.07 -11.86
C LYS A 143 9.83 -2.03 -10.80
N ARG A 144 9.36 -1.91 -9.55
CA ARG A 144 9.74 -2.84 -8.48
C ARG A 144 9.30 -4.26 -8.80
N PHE A 145 8.09 -4.42 -9.30
CA PHE A 145 7.53 -5.72 -9.65
C PHE A 145 8.28 -6.38 -10.81
N VAL A 146 8.55 -5.63 -11.88
CA VAL A 146 9.33 -6.13 -13.03
C VAL A 146 10.74 -6.54 -12.60
N ASN A 147 11.40 -5.74 -11.79
CA ASN A 147 12.73 -6.07 -11.27
C ASN A 147 12.70 -7.34 -10.40
N TRP A 148 11.67 -7.48 -9.57
CA TRP A 148 11.50 -8.67 -8.75
C TRP A 148 11.25 -9.92 -9.60
N GLN A 149 10.39 -9.83 -10.60
CA GLN A 149 10.11 -10.94 -11.53
C GLN A 149 11.34 -11.34 -12.35
N GLY A 150 12.24 -10.40 -12.61
CA GLY A 150 13.50 -10.67 -13.33
C GLY A 150 14.53 -11.45 -12.52
N GLN A 151 14.31 -11.63 -11.22
CA GLN A 151 15.19 -12.45 -10.38
C GLN A 151 14.94 -13.93 -10.66
N SER A 152 16.00 -14.73 -10.55
CA SER A 152 15.90 -16.19 -10.72
C SER A 152 15.34 -16.81 -9.45
N PHE A 153 14.07 -17.23 -9.50
CA PHE A 153 13.44 -17.97 -8.42
C PHE A 153 12.48 -19.01 -9.00
N ASP A 154 12.23 -20.08 -8.22
CA ASP A 154 11.30 -21.13 -8.57
C ASP A 154 9.95 -20.96 -7.83
N GLU A 155 9.04 -21.91 -8.05
CA GLU A 155 7.72 -21.86 -7.41
C GLU A 155 7.81 -21.92 -5.88
N ALA A 156 8.80 -22.61 -5.34
CA ALA A 156 8.99 -22.69 -3.89
C ALA A 156 9.35 -21.33 -3.29
N THR A 157 10.07 -20.48 -4.04
CA THR A 157 10.43 -19.13 -3.59
C THR A 157 9.26 -18.15 -3.65
N LEU A 158 8.18 -18.51 -4.35
CA LEU A 158 6.95 -17.70 -4.37
C LEU A 158 6.08 -17.93 -3.12
N GLU A 159 6.33 -19.02 -2.38
CA GLU A 159 5.63 -19.21 -1.10
C GLU A 159 6.25 -18.31 -0.05
N PRO A 160 5.45 -17.50 0.66
CA PRO A 160 5.97 -16.70 1.76
C PRO A 160 6.60 -17.61 2.81
N SER A 161 7.84 -17.31 3.19
CA SER A 161 8.49 -17.99 4.32
C SER A 161 7.74 -17.68 5.62
N GLU A 162 8.03 -18.44 6.67
CA GLU A 162 7.47 -18.12 8.00
C GLU A 162 7.81 -16.70 8.44
N VAL A 163 9.01 -16.24 8.11
CA VAL A 163 9.43 -14.85 8.40
C VAL A 163 8.59 -13.86 7.59
N ALA A 164 8.39 -14.12 6.31
CA ALA A 164 7.60 -13.25 5.45
C ALA A 164 6.13 -13.18 5.91
N GLN A 165 5.56 -14.32 6.33
CA GLN A 165 4.22 -14.35 6.90
C GLN A 165 4.14 -13.57 8.20
N ALA A 166 5.15 -13.72 9.08
CA ALA A 166 5.23 -12.96 10.32
C ALA A 166 5.33 -11.45 10.07
N ILE A 167 6.06 -11.04 9.03
CA ILE A 167 6.14 -9.64 8.62
C ILE A 167 4.77 -9.13 8.17
N MET A 168 4.05 -9.90 7.36
CA MET A 168 2.71 -9.52 6.92
C MET A 168 1.73 -9.43 8.09
N GLU A 169 1.77 -10.38 9.02
CA GLU A 169 0.98 -10.34 10.25
C GLU A 169 1.32 -9.12 11.10
N TYR A 170 2.60 -8.77 11.19
CA TYR A 170 3.05 -7.58 11.90
C TYR A 170 2.52 -6.30 11.25
N LEU A 171 2.58 -6.19 9.93
CA LEU A 171 2.00 -5.06 9.19
C LEU A 171 0.49 -4.96 9.42
N ASP A 172 -0.20 -6.09 9.45
CA ASP A 172 -1.63 -6.13 9.76
C ASP A 172 -1.91 -5.59 11.16
N CYS A 173 -1.12 -5.98 12.15
CA CYS A 173 -1.22 -5.48 13.52
C CYS A 173 -0.97 -3.97 13.60
N GLU A 174 -0.04 -3.45 12.82
CA GLU A 174 0.23 -2.01 12.78
C GLU A 174 -0.90 -1.23 12.08
N CYS A 175 -1.63 -1.87 11.19
CA CYS A 175 -2.76 -1.26 10.50
C CYS A 175 -4.07 -1.33 11.29
N THR A 176 -4.08 -2.07 12.36
CA THR A 176 -5.24 -2.16 13.26
C THR A 176 -5.07 -1.25 14.45
#